data_bbb41a0a07c9fb12ffe7c910f2c7c3e1
#
_entry.id   bbb41a0a07c9fb12ffe7c910f2c7c3e1
#
_cell.length_a   1.000
_cell.length_b   1.000
_cell.length_c   1.000
_cell.angle_alpha   90.00
_cell.angle_beta   90.00
_cell.angle_gamma   90.00
#
_symmetry.space_group_name_H-M   'P 1'
#
loop_
_entity.id
_entity.type
_entity.pdbx_description
1 polymer ?
#
loop_
_entity_poly.entity_id
_entity_poly.type
_entity_poly.pdbx_seq_one_letter_code
_entity_poly.pdbx_strand_id
1 'polypeptide(L)'
;AVLPPAPADEADAVEVLRGPNIQPFPQSRPFADTLTAELVLKVGDNITTDHIMPAGAKILPYRSNIPKLSEFCFTVCDPTFPARAKAAGDGIIVGGSNYGQGSSREHAALVPMYLGIRCVVAKSFARIHAANLINAGILPLTFENPADYDALQPGARLRIDDIRTGMAAGKLTLTDTAAGKSYPVVCSLTERQQAILLAGGLLNYTKEHAL
;
A
#
# COMPACT_ATOMS: atom_id res chain seq x y z
N ALA A 1 -18.45 10.16 -33.52
CA ALA A 1 -19.68 9.49 -33.20
C ALA A 1 -19.65 9.07 -31.73
N VAL A 2 -20.72 9.32 -31.00
CA VAL A 2 -20.89 8.85 -29.61
C VAL A 2 -21.77 7.60 -29.70
N LEU A 3 -21.25 6.48 -29.21
CA LEU A 3 -22.03 5.26 -29.07
C LEU A 3 -22.79 5.30 -27.73
N PRO A 4 -24.08 5.00 -27.71
CA PRO A 4 -24.82 4.88 -26.46
C PRO A 4 -24.31 3.66 -25.67
N PRO A 5 -24.50 3.63 -24.33
CA PRO A 5 -24.23 2.44 -23.55
C PRO A 5 -25.14 1.28 -24.00
N ALA A 6 -24.72 0.04 -23.72
CA ALA A 6 -25.59 -1.12 -23.93
C ALA A 6 -26.89 -1.00 -23.11
N PRO A 7 -28.03 -1.55 -23.60
CA PRO A 7 -29.24 -1.66 -22.80
C PRO A 7 -28.98 -2.36 -21.46
N ALA A 8 -29.73 -2.01 -20.42
CA ALA A 8 -29.49 -2.50 -19.07
C ALA A 8 -29.55 -4.02 -18.93
N ASP A 9 -30.42 -4.66 -19.72
CA ASP A 9 -30.62 -6.13 -19.80
C ASP A 9 -29.51 -6.86 -20.55
N GLU A 10 -28.71 -6.13 -21.36
CA GLU A 10 -27.57 -6.67 -22.11
C GLU A 10 -26.21 -6.27 -21.50
N ALA A 11 -26.19 -5.32 -20.54
CA ALA A 11 -24.97 -4.72 -20.03
C ALA A 11 -24.01 -5.74 -19.41
N ASP A 12 -24.53 -6.74 -18.70
CA ASP A 12 -23.72 -7.78 -18.05
C ASP A 12 -23.11 -8.79 -19.04
N ALA A 13 -23.67 -8.87 -20.26
CA ALA A 13 -23.18 -9.75 -21.32
C ALA A 13 -22.13 -9.08 -22.22
N VAL A 14 -21.88 -7.79 -22.03
CA VAL A 14 -20.89 -7.06 -22.85
C VAL A 14 -19.47 -7.54 -22.54
N GLU A 15 -18.82 -8.11 -23.56
CA GLU A 15 -17.41 -8.53 -23.45
C GLU A 15 -16.49 -7.31 -23.42
N VAL A 16 -15.67 -7.21 -22.37
CA VAL A 16 -14.64 -6.18 -22.25
C VAL A 16 -13.37 -6.66 -22.94
N LEU A 17 -13.13 -6.19 -24.15
CA LEU A 17 -11.92 -6.49 -24.92
C LEU A 17 -10.74 -5.70 -24.34
N ARG A 18 -9.68 -6.41 -23.92
CA ARG A 18 -8.46 -5.82 -23.38
C ARG A 18 -7.27 -6.07 -24.32
N GLY A 19 -6.44 -5.06 -24.49
CA GLY A 19 -5.15 -5.22 -25.17
C GLY A 19 -4.18 -6.10 -24.35
N PRO A 20 -3.08 -6.56 -24.96
CA PRO A 20 -2.18 -7.56 -24.35
C PRO A 20 -1.50 -7.09 -23.04
N ASN A 21 -1.35 -5.78 -22.87
CA ASN A 21 -0.75 -5.18 -21.68
C ASN A 21 -1.79 -4.68 -20.66
N ILE A 22 -3.08 -4.96 -20.86
CA ILE A 22 -4.15 -4.59 -19.93
C ILE A 22 -4.55 -5.82 -19.15
N GLN A 23 -4.26 -5.83 -17.85
CA GLN A 23 -4.64 -6.90 -16.94
C GLN A 23 -5.76 -6.44 -16.00
N PRO A 24 -6.55 -7.37 -15.43
CA PRO A 24 -7.51 -7.04 -14.41
C PRO A 24 -6.87 -6.24 -13.28
N PHE A 25 -7.59 -5.22 -12.78
CA PHE A 25 -7.10 -4.41 -11.69
C PHE A 25 -7.03 -5.25 -10.40
N PRO A 26 -5.88 -5.26 -9.69
CA PRO A 26 -5.76 -6.04 -8.47
C PRO A 26 -6.60 -5.43 -7.34
N GLN A 27 -7.26 -6.29 -6.58
CA GLN A 27 -8.04 -5.89 -5.43
C GLN A 27 -7.26 -6.25 -4.15
N SER A 28 -7.24 -5.32 -3.21
CA SER A 28 -6.76 -5.58 -1.86
C SER A 28 -7.86 -6.28 -1.04
N ARG A 29 -7.48 -6.96 0.02
CA ARG A 29 -8.42 -7.59 0.95
C ARG A 29 -8.74 -6.65 2.11
N PRO A 30 -9.92 -6.78 2.75
CA PRO A 30 -10.27 -6.06 3.96
C PRO A 30 -9.19 -6.20 5.05
N PHE A 31 -9.09 -5.18 5.92
CA PHE A 31 -8.20 -5.25 7.07
C PHE A 31 -8.82 -6.12 8.18
N ALA A 32 -8.03 -7.08 8.65
CA ALA A 32 -8.31 -7.75 9.92
C ALA A 32 -7.98 -6.83 11.10
N ASP A 33 -8.47 -7.14 12.28
CA ASP A 33 -8.20 -6.34 13.48
C ASP A 33 -6.78 -6.55 14.04
N THR A 34 -6.10 -7.58 13.57
CA THR A 34 -4.68 -7.85 13.85
C THR A 34 -3.93 -8.01 12.53
N LEU A 35 -2.77 -7.37 12.40
CA LEU A 35 -1.80 -7.58 11.35
C LEU A 35 -0.52 -8.17 11.93
N THR A 36 -0.10 -9.33 11.42
CA THR A 36 1.24 -9.88 11.70
C THR A 36 1.96 -10.04 10.38
N ALA A 37 3.07 -9.33 10.19
CA ALA A 37 3.77 -9.27 8.93
C ALA A 37 5.29 -9.14 9.12
N GLU A 38 6.04 -9.48 8.07
CA GLU A 38 7.49 -9.26 8.05
C GLU A 38 7.82 -7.81 7.67
N LEU A 39 8.83 -7.23 8.33
CA LEU A 39 9.49 -6.02 7.85
C LEU A 39 10.33 -6.38 6.62
N VAL A 40 9.73 -6.25 5.44
CA VAL A 40 10.37 -6.69 4.18
C VAL A 40 11.33 -5.67 3.60
N LEU A 41 11.22 -4.40 3.99
CA LEU A 41 12.10 -3.34 3.49
C LEU A 41 12.22 -2.19 4.50
N LYS A 42 13.46 -1.73 4.72
CA LYS A 42 13.74 -0.48 5.43
C LYS A 42 14.47 0.47 4.49
N VAL A 43 13.97 1.67 4.34
CA VAL A 43 14.51 2.71 3.44
C VAL A 43 14.70 4.02 4.19
N GLY A 44 15.64 4.84 3.74
CA GLY A 44 15.99 6.12 4.37
C GLY A 44 14.98 7.24 4.12
N ASP A 45 15.45 8.46 4.32
CA ASP A 45 14.69 9.68 4.10
C ASP A 45 14.52 10.00 2.61
N ASN A 46 13.50 10.80 2.28
CA ASN A 46 13.24 11.33 0.94
C ASN A 46 13.06 10.25 -0.14
N ILE A 47 12.47 9.13 0.21
CA ILE A 47 12.07 8.12 -0.78
C ILE A 47 11.01 8.72 -1.70
N THR A 48 11.34 8.77 -2.98
CA THR A 48 10.44 9.31 -4.02
C THR A 48 9.52 8.23 -4.56
N THR A 49 8.45 8.66 -5.22
CA THR A 49 7.58 7.74 -5.98
C THR A 49 8.33 7.03 -7.11
N ASP A 50 9.44 7.60 -7.62
CA ASP A 50 10.33 6.94 -8.58
C ASP A 50 11.21 5.86 -7.94
N HIS A 51 11.62 6.02 -6.70
CA HIS A 51 12.28 4.96 -5.96
C HIS A 51 11.35 3.77 -5.72
N ILE A 52 10.07 4.05 -5.41
CA ILE A 52 9.06 3.01 -5.15
C ILE A 52 8.67 2.32 -6.45
N MET A 53 8.32 3.10 -7.49
CA MET A 53 7.87 2.59 -8.78
C MET A 53 8.46 3.42 -9.90
N PRO A 54 9.59 3.00 -10.47
CA PRO A 54 10.22 3.71 -11.58
C PRO A 54 9.29 3.89 -12.77
N ALA A 55 9.44 5.00 -13.51
CA ALA A 55 8.61 5.35 -14.65
C ALA A 55 9.46 5.69 -15.90
N GLY A 56 10.29 4.79 -16.32
CA GLY A 56 11.07 4.92 -17.54
C GLY A 56 10.32 4.40 -18.77
N ALA A 57 10.81 4.72 -19.99
CA ALA A 57 10.22 4.29 -21.25
C ALA A 57 10.03 2.77 -21.37
N LYS A 58 10.88 1.97 -20.72
CA LYS A 58 10.79 0.51 -20.68
C LYS A 58 9.63 0.00 -19.79
N ILE A 59 9.15 0.81 -18.85
CA ILE A 59 8.16 0.43 -17.83
C ILE A 59 6.78 0.97 -18.19
N LEU A 60 6.73 2.16 -18.79
CA LEU A 60 5.48 2.83 -19.17
C LEU A 60 4.49 1.99 -19.97
N PRO A 61 4.90 1.10 -20.91
CA PRO A 61 3.95 0.23 -21.62
C PRO A 61 3.14 -0.70 -20.71
N TYR A 62 3.60 -0.96 -19.50
CA TYR A 62 2.96 -1.88 -18.55
C TYR A 62 2.06 -1.19 -17.50
N ARG A 63 1.76 0.13 -17.66
CA ARG A 63 0.99 0.89 -16.64
C ARG A 63 -0.36 0.26 -16.27
N SER A 64 -0.99 -0.48 -17.17
CA SER A 64 -2.24 -1.21 -16.92
C SER A 64 -2.02 -2.71 -16.64
N ASN A 65 -0.78 -3.09 -16.31
CA ASN A 65 -0.39 -4.46 -15.98
C ASN A 65 0.37 -4.46 -14.65
N ILE A 66 -0.37 -4.37 -13.54
CA ILE A 66 0.22 -4.32 -12.20
C ILE A 66 1.10 -5.55 -11.88
N PRO A 67 0.70 -6.78 -12.25
CA PRO A 67 1.58 -7.94 -12.11
C PRO A 67 2.96 -7.74 -12.75
N LYS A 68 3.02 -7.20 -13.98
CA LYS A 68 4.30 -6.93 -14.66
C LYS A 68 5.05 -5.76 -14.02
N LEU A 69 4.34 -4.70 -13.63
CA LEU A 69 4.95 -3.57 -12.91
C LEU A 69 5.60 -4.00 -11.59
N SER A 70 5.04 -5.01 -10.93
CA SER A 70 5.55 -5.46 -9.63
C SER A 70 7.00 -5.95 -9.67
N GLU A 71 7.48 -6.40 -10.82
CA GLU A 71 8.88 -6.81 -11.02
C GLU A 71 9.87 -5.64 -10.87
N PHE A 72 9.42 -4.40 -10.98
CA PHE A 72 10.24 -3.18 -10.91
C PHE A 72 10.12 -2.43 -9.58
N CYS A 73 9.24 -2.89 -8.68
CA CYS A 73 8.96 -2.21 -7.42
C CYS A 73 10.22 -2.15 -6.55
N PHE A 74 10.60 -0.96 -6.11
CA PHE A 74 11.80 -0.67 -5.29
C PHE A 74 13.13 -1.18 -5.84
N THR A 75 13.21 -1.63 -7.09
CA THR A 75 14.44 -2.18 -7.65
C THR A 75 15.61 -1.20 -7.66
N VAL A 76 15.35 0.09 -7.59
CA VAL A 76 16.37 1.14 -7.42
C VAL A 76 17.00 1.11 -6.02
N CYS A 77 16.23 0.73 -4.99
CA CYS A 77 16.69 0.65 -3.60
C CYS A 77 17.20 -0.75 -3.26
N ASP A 78 16.49 -1.77 -3.73
CA ASP A 78 16.78 -3.19 -3.49
C ASP A 78 16.24 -4.03 -4.65
N PRO A 79 17.11 -4.50 -5.56
CA PRO A 79 16.69 -5.33 -6.70
C PRO A 79 15.99 -6.65 -6.30
N THR A 80 16.18 -7.12 -5.07
CA THR A 80 15.59 -8.37 -4.56
C THR A 80 14.22 -8.18 -3.93
N PHE A 81 13.79 -6.92 -3.69
CA PHE A 81 12.56 -6.60 -2.98
C PHE A 81 11.32 -7.28 -3.59
N PRO A 82 11.07 -7.26 -4.92
CA PRO A 82 9.85 -7.84 -5.47
C PRO A 82 9.70 -9.34 -5.12
N ALA A 83 10.78 -10.09 -5.23
CA ALA A 83 10.77 -11.52 -4.93
C ALA A 83 10.57 -11.78 -3.42
N ARG A 84 11.25 -11.03 -2.56
CA ARG A 84 11.13 -11.15 -1.09
C ARG A 84 9.75 -10.76 -0.60
N ALA A 85 9.21 -9.65 -1.06
CA ALA A 85 7.86 -9.21 -0.69
C ALA A 85 6.81 -10.25 -1.08
N LYS A 86 6.90 -10.79 -2.30
CA LYS A 86 6.00 -11.84 -2.77
C LYS A 86 6.11 -13.13 -1.94
N ALA A 87 7.30 -13.50 -1.52
CA ALA A 87 7.52 -14.70 -0.69
C ALA A 87 7.02 -14.50 0.75
N ALA A 88 7.12 -13.30 1.31
CA ALA A 88 6.66 -12.98 2.66
C ALA A 88 5.13 -13.01 2.78
N GLY A 89 4.39 -12.77 1.71
CA GLY A 89 2.94 -12.68 1.69
C GLY A 89 2.43 -11.35 2.26
N ASP A 90 2.40 -11.18 3.58
CA ASP A 90 2.12 -9.90 4.21
C ASP A 90 3.41 -9.20 4.62
N GLY A 91 3.55 -7.95 4.21
CA GLY A 91 4.73 -7.15 4.42
C GLY A 91 4.45 -5.79 5.06
N ILE A 92 5.44 -5.34 5.82
CA ILE A 92 5.54 -3.96 6.33
C ILE A 92 6.80 -3.32 5.74
N ILE A 93 6.69 -2.07 5.32
CA ILE A 93 7.82 -1.24 4.92
C ILE A 93 8.06 -0.20 6.01
N VAL A 94 9.33 0.02 6.36
CA VAL A 94 9.75 1.10 7.24
C VAL A 94 10.50 2.15 6.42
N GLY A 95 10.07 3.40 6.52
CA GLY A 95 10.65 4.55 5.82
C GLY A 95 11.14 5.65 6.74
N GLY A 96 12.02 6.49 6.23
CA GLY A 96 12.48 7.70 6.90
C GLY A 96 11.49 8.86 6.74
N SER A 97 12.03 10.07 6.76
CA SER A 97 11.25 11.31 6.61
C SER A 97 10.83 11.55 5.16
N ASN A 98 9.67 12.18 4.96
CA ASN A 98 9.16 12.59 3.65
C ASN A 98 9.03 11.41 2.65
N TYR A 99 8.50 10.28 3.13
CA TYR A 99 8.30 9.08 2.33
C TYR A 99 7.23 9.30 1.24
N GLY A 100 7.55 8.92 0.01
CA GLY A 100 6.64 9.00 -1.14
C GLY A 100 6.58 10.39 -1.79
N GLN A 101 7.61 11.22 -1.61
CA GLN A 101 7.66 12.54 -2.27
C GLN A 101 7.73 12.41 -3.81
N GLY A 102 7.48 13.52 -4.50
CA GLY A 102 7.60 13.63 -5.95
C GLY A 102 6.26 13.59 -6.66
N SER A 103 6.22 12.97 -7.84
CA SER A 103 5.03 12.91 -8.67
C SER A 103 3.89 12.15 -8.00
N SER A 104 2.67 12.62 -8.20
CA SER A 104 1.46 11.93 -7.74
C SER A 104 1.23 10.66 -8.58
N ARG A 105 1.70 9.52 -8.08
CA ARG A 105 1.58 8.21 -8.74
C ARG A 105 0.88 7.20 -7.84
N GLU A 106 -0.33 6.82 -8.23
CA GLU A 106 -1.08 5.75 -7.57
C GLU A 106 -0.35 4.39 -7.67
N HIS A 107 0.40 4.15 -8.74
CA HIS A 107 1.20 2.92 -8.92
C HIS A 107 2.20 2.72 -7.78
N ALA A 108 2.74 3.80 -7.19
CA ALA A 108 3.62 3.72 -6.03
C ALA A 108 2.92 3.22 -4.74
N ALA A 109 1.61 3.08 -4.75
CA ALA A 109 0.82 2.43 -3.71
C ALA A 109 0.21 1.11 -4.19
N LEU A 110 -0.34 1.07 -5.42
CA LEU A 110 -0.97 -0.13 -5.98
C LEU A 110 0.01 -1.29 -6.15
N VAL A 111 1.23 -1.02 -6.59
CA VAL A 111 2.22 -2.07 -6.82
C VAL A 111 2.72 -2.69 -5.52
N PRO A 112 3.11 -1.92 -4.48
CA PRO A 112 3.36 -2.48 -3.15
C PRO A 112 2.17 -3.28 -2.60
N MET A 113 0.94 -2.77 -2.72
CA MET A 113 -0.27 -3.49 -2.31
C MET A 113 -0.38 -4.85 -3.01
N TYR A 114 -0.15 -4.90 -4.31
CA TYR A 114 -0.16 -6.15 -5.08
C TYR A 114 0.90 -7.15 -4.59
N LEU A 115 2.07 -6.66 -4.15
CA LEU A 115 3.14 -7.46 -3.56
C LEU A 115 2.87 -7.86 -2.09
N GLY A 116 1.70 -7.55 -1.55
CA GLY A 116 1.32 -7.93 -0.19
C GLY A 116 1.68 -6.91 0.90
N ILE A 117 2.12 -5.71 0.55
CA ILE A 117 2.39 -4.68 1.56
C ILE A 117 1.06 -4.21 2.15
N ARG A 118 0.94 -4.31 3.48
CA ARG A 118 -0.25 -3.97 4.25
C ARG A 118 -0.10 -2.68 5.06
N CYS A 119 1.13 -2.36 5.44
CA CYS A 119 1.41 -1.19 6.28
C CYS A 119 2.74 -0.56 5.85
N VAL A 120 2.81 0.74 5.92
CA VAL A 120 4.05 1.51 5.85
C VAL A 120 4.17 2.32 7.12
N VAL A 121 5.29 2.19 7.83
CA VAL A 121 5.61 2.99 9.02
C VAL A 121 6.76 3.92 8.66
N ALA A 122 6.57 5.22 8.76
CA ALA A 122 7.60 6.20 8.37
C ALA A 122 7.78 7.29 9.44
N LYS A 123 8.89 8.03 9.38
CA LYS A 123 9.05 9.23 10.22
C LYS A 123 8.06 10.32 9.79
N SER A 124 7.80 10.45 8.48
CA SER A 124 6.76 11.32 7.92
C SER A 124 6.44 10.92 6.46
N PHE A 125 5.29 11.34 5.96
CA PHE A 125 4.83 11.07 4.59
C PHE A 125 4.66 12.34 3.77
N ALA A 126 4.90 12.24 2.46
CA ALA A 126 4.34 13.19 1.51
C ALA A 126 2.81 13.05 1.47
N ARG A 127 2.10 14.16 1.57
CA ARG A 127 0.63 14.18 1.74
C ARG A 127 -0.14 13.38 0.69
N ILE A 128 0.20 13.53 -0.58
CA ILE A 128 -0.51 12.84 -1.67
C ILE A 128 -0.25 11.34 -1.61
N HIS A 129 0.98 10.93 -1.27
CA HIS A 129 1.32 9.52 -1.18
C HIS A 129 0.60 8.82 -0.02
N ALA A 130 0.48 9.48 1.14
CA ALA A 130 -0.32 8.96 2.24
C ALA A 130 -1.79 8.68 1.82
N ALA A 131 -2.39 9.61 1.05
CA ALA A 131 -3.73 9.40 0.49
C ALA A 131 -3.78 8.22 -0.49
N ASN A 132 -2.76 8.06 -1.34
CA ASN A 132 -2.67 6.92 -2.27
C ASN A 132 -2.52 5.59 -1.54
N LEU A 133 -1.75 5.54 -0.45
CA LEU A 133 -1.63 4.33 0.40
C LEU A 133 -3.00 3.94 0.97
N ILE A 134 -3.74 4.90 1.54
CA ILE A 134 -5.08 4.68 2.08
C ILE A 134 -6.01 4.14 1.00
N ASN A 135 -6.03 4.78 -0.18
CA ASN A 135 -6.87 4.37 -1.30
C ASN A 135 -6.52 2.97 -1.82
N ALA A 136 -5.26 2.56 -1.72
CA ALA A 136 -4.82 1.21 -2.07
C ALA A 136 -5.05 0.17 -0.96
N GLY A 137 -5.52 0.57 0.23
CA GLY A 137 -5.72 -0.32 1.38
C GLY A 137 -4.42 -0.66 2.12
N ILE A 138 -3.45 0.24 2.10
CA ILE A 138 -2.21 0.16 2.88
C ILE A 138 -2.28 1.16 4.03
N LEU A 139 -2.11 0.70 5.27
CA LEU A 139 -2.17 1.53 6.47
C LEU A 139 -0.90 2.38 6.62
N PRO A 140 -0.98 3.73 6.53
CA PRO A 140 0.15 4.61 6.79
C PRO A 140 0.21 4.95 8.28
N LEU A 141 1.34 4.66 8.92
CA LEU A 141 1.61 4.98 10.32
C LEU A 141 2.88 5.83 10.44
N THR A 142 2.92 6.73 11.40
CA THR A 142 4.14 7.47 11.74
C THR A 142 4.63 7.08 13.12
N PHE A 143 5.94 7.04 13.32
CA PHE A 143 6.53 6.86 14.63
C PHE A 143 6.13 8.01 15.56
N GLU A 144 5.66 7.71 16.78
CA GLU A 144 5.48 8.73 17.82
C GLU A 144 6.85 9.28 18.25
N ASN A 145 7.85 8.40 18.38
CA ASN A 145 9.25 8.76 18.55
C ASN A 145 10.05 8.41 17.28
N PRO A 146 10.52 9.39 16.50
CA PRO A 146 11.29 9.12 15.27
C PRO A 146 12.58 8.28 15.47
N ALA A 147 13.14 8.23 16.68
CA ALA A 147 14.31 7.41 16.98
C ALA A 147 14.02 5.90 16.96
N ASP A 148 12.76 5.49 17.12
CA ASP A 148 12.35 4.09 17.05
C ASP A 148 12.60 3.48 15.66
N TYR A 149 12.67 4.32 14.64
CA TYR A 149 13.09 3.90 13.29
C TYR A 149 14.42 3.14 13.31
N ASP A 150 15.40 3.56 14.11
CA ASP A 150 16.74 2.97 14.10
C ASP A 150 16.75 1.55 14.69
N ALA A 151 15.82 1.25 15.58
CA ALA A 151 15.71 -0.03 16.27
C ALA A 151 15.16 -1.16 15.38
N LEU A 152 14.36 -0.84 14.35
CA LEU A 152 13.75 -1.82 13.47
C LEU A 152 14.70 -2.27 12.36
N GLN A 153 14.75 -3.58 12.08
CA GLN A 153 15.60 -4.16 11.05
C GLN A 153 14.78 -5.04 10.10
N PRO A 154 15.14 -5.11 8.79
CA PRO A 154 14.52 -6.04 7.84
C PRO A 154 14.59 -7.47 8.35
N GLY A 155 13.52 -8.24 8.12
CA GLY A 155 13.34 -9.59 8.61
C GLY A 155 12.65 -9.67 9.99
N ALA A 156 12.49 -8.55 10.71
CA ALA A 156 11.73 -8.54 11.96
C ALA A 156 10.27 -8.94 11.73
N ARG A 157 9.71 -9.74 12.64
CA ARG A 157 8.30 -10.12 12.63
C ARG A 157 7.52 -9.12 13.47
N LEU A 158 6.75 -8.28 12.80
CA LEU A 158 6.01 -7.18 13.41
C LEU A 158 4.53 -7.50 13.54
N ARG A 159 3.92 -7.06 14.65
CA ARG A 159 2.51 -7.24 14.93
C ARG A 159 1.86 -5.92 15.35
N ILE A 160 0.64 -5.70 14.88
CA ILE A 160 -0.25 -4.60 15.28
C ILE A 160 -1.59 -5.23 15.65
N ASP A 161 -2.04 -5.02 16.87
CA ASP A 161 -3.34 -5.46 17.38
C ASP A 161 -4.33 -4.30 17.44
N ASP A 162 -5.62 -4.62 17.60
CA ASP A 162 -6.71 -3.66 17.82
C ASP A 162 -6.74 -2.54 16.78
N ILE A 163 -6.54 -2.90 15.52
CA ILE A 163 -6.35 -1.94 14.41
C ILE A 163 -7.56 -1.01 14.29
N ARG A 164 -8.79 -1.51 14.41
CA ARG A 164 -10.01 -0.69 14.31
C ARG A 164 -10.05 0.39 15.40
N THR A 165 -9.88 -0.05 16.64
CA THR A 165 -9.90 0.84 17.81
C THR A 165 -8.73 1.81 17.78
N GLY A 166 -7.54 1.32 17.41
CA GLY A 166 -6.33 2.14 17.31
C GLY A 166 -6.41 3.21 16.22
N MET A 167 -6.97 2.89 15.04
CA MET A 167 -7.21 3.88 13.99
C MET A 167 -8.19 4.96 14.46
N ALA A 168 -9.26 4.58 15.17
CA ALA A 168 -10.24 5.53 15.69
C ALA A 168 -9.61 6.44 16.78
N ALA A 169 -8.74 5.89 17.62
CA ALA A 169 -8.00 6.63 18.63
C ALA A 169 -6.81 7.44 18.07
N GLY A 170 -6.40 7.17 16.82
CA GLY A 170 -5.22 7.76 16.19
C GLY A 170 -3.88 7.22 16.71
N LYS A 171 -3.91 6.16 17.53
CA LYS A 171 -2.72 5.55 18.16
C LYS A 171 -2.77 4.02 18.08
N LEU A 172 -1.66 3.42 17.69
CA LEU A 172 -1.45 1.99 17.64
C LEU A 172 -0.10 1.62 18.26
N THR A 173 0.11 0.34 18.43
CA THR A 173 1.39 -0.20 18.90
C THR A 173 1.93 -1.19 17.87
N LEU A 174 3.15 -0.96 17.42
CA LEU A 174 3.90 -1.87 16.57
C LEU A 174 4.82 -2.71 17.46
N THR A 175 4.62 -4.01 17.49
CA THR A 175 5.40 -4.92 18.34
C THR A 175 6.32 -5.79 17.50
N ASP A 176 7.62 -5.77 17.77
CA ASP A 176 8.56 -6.79 17.29
C ASP A 176 8.39 -8.03 18.17
N THR A 177 7.80 -9.07 17.59
CA THR A 177 7.44 -10.28 18.34
C THR A 177 8.65 -11.12 18.75
N ALA A 178 9.76 -11.01 18.01
CA ALA A 178 10.99 -11.74 18.33
C ALA A 178 11.81 -11.03 19.40
N ALA A 179 11.92 -9.69 19.31
CA ALA A 179 12.65 -8.89 20.29
C ALA A 179 11.83 -8.57 21.55
N GLY A 180 10.51 -8.78 21.54
CA GLY A 180 9.60 -8.42 22.61
C GLY A 180 9.52 -6.92 22.87
N LYS A 181 9.83 -6.08 21.86
CA LYS A 181 9.83 -4.63 21.95
C LYS A 181 8.61 -4.05 21.26
N SER A 182 8.06 -3.00 21.85
CA SER A 182 6.89 -2.29 21.34
C SER A 182 7.24 -0.83 21.05
N TYR A 183 6.71 -0.33 19.96
CA TYR A 183 6.96 1.01 19.42
C TYR A 183 5.62 1.72 19.21
N PRO A 184 5.36 2.82 19.90
CA PRO A 184 4.16 3.62 19.70
C PRO A 184 4.18 4.24 18.29
N VAL A 185 3.07 4.08 17.56
CA VAL A 185 2.86 4.68 16.25
C VAL A 185 1.52 5.40 16.20
N VAL A 186 1.42 6.40 15.36
CA VAL A 186 0.24 7.25 15.26
C VAL A 186 -0.25 7.33 13.83
N CYS A 187 -1.55 7.58 13.66
CA CYS A 187 -2.18 7.92 12.39
C CYS A 187 -3.20 9.05 12.59
N SER A 188 -3.35 9.88 11.57
CA SER A 188 -4.40 10.90 11.53
C SER A 188 -5.32 10.60 10.36
N LEU A 189 -6.39 9.86 10.64
CA LEU A 189 -7.33 9.35 9.64
C LEU A 189 -8.73 9.89 9.92
N THR A 190 -9.39 10.43 8.90
CA THR A 190 -10.83 10.71 8.97
C THR A 190 -11.63 9.42 9.05
N GLU A 191 -12.87 9.48 9.54
CA GLU A 191 -13.78 8.32 9.57
C GLU A 191 -13.93 7.66 8.19
N ARG A 192 -14.04 8.46 7.13
CA ARG A 192 -14.08 7.93 5.76
C ARG A 192 -12.81 7.19 5.36
N GLN A 193 -11.63 7.70 5.73
CA GLN A 193 -10.36 7.03 5.44
C GLN A 193 -10.21 5.72 6.21
N GLN A 194 -10.68 5.68 7.45
CA GLN A 194 -10.74 4.44 8.24
C GLN A 194 -11.65 3.40 7.57
N ALA A 195 -12.85 3.82 7.12
CA ALA A 195 -13.78 2.93 6.41
C ALA A 195 -13.18 2.40 5.09
N ILE A 196 -12.48 3.26 4.32
CA ILE A 196 -11.76 2.86 3.10
C ILE A 196 -10.69 1.79 3.42
N LEU A 197 -9.86 2.01 4.43
CA LEU A 197 -8.83 1.05 4.84
C LEU A 197 -9.45 -0.28 5.27
N LEU A 198 -10.49 -0.25 6.11
CA LEU A 198 -11.17 -1.44 6.60
C LEU A 198 -11.81 -2.26 5.48
N ALA A 199 -12.35 -1.61 4.45
CA ALA A 199 -12.85 -2.27 3.25
C ALA A 199 -11.73 -2.88 2.39
N GLY A 200 -10.47 -2.53 2.62
CA GLY A 200 -9.32 -2.95 1.80
C GLY A 200 -9.01 -2.02 0.65
N GLY A 201 -9.47 -0.76 0.70
CA GLY A 201 -9.18 0.29 -0.27
C GLY A 201 -10.42 0.92 -0.88
N LEU A 202 -10.20 1.99 -1.63
CA LEU A 202 -11.27 2.84 -2.16
C LEU A 202 -12.23 2.09 -3.10
N LEU A 203 -11.73 1.19 -3.94
CA LEU A 203 -12.57 0.45 -4.88
C LEU A 203 -13.52 -0.50 -4.17
N ASN A 204 -13.04 -1.23 -3.16
CA ASN A 204 -13.88 -2.11 -2.34
C ASN A 204 -14.93 -1.27 -1.59
N TYR A 205 -14.48 -0.18 -0.94
CA TYR A 205 -15.37 0.74 -0.25
C TYR A 205 -16.47 1.28 -1.17
N THR A 206 -16.12 1.71 -2.38
CA THR A 206 -17.09 2.21 -3.35
C THR A 206 -18.09 1.14 -3.78
N LYS A 207 -17.59 -0.09 -4.02
CA LYS A 207 -18.46 -1.22 -4.39
C LYS A 207 -19.47 -1.57 -3.29
N GLU A 208 -19.07 -1.51 -2.03
CA GLU A 208 -19.94 -1.78 -0.87
C GLU A 208 -20.97 -0.67 -0.64
N HIS A 209 -20.67 0.57 -1.08
CA HIS A 209 -21.52 1.74 -0.90
C HIS A 209 -22.10 2.30 -2.21
N ALA A 210 -21.91 1.61 -3.34
CA ALA A 210 -22.58 1.95 -4.59
C ALA A 210 -24.09 1.63 -4.45
N LEU A 211 -24.90 2.65 -4.64
CA LEU A 211 -26.36 2.57 -4.66
C LEU A 211 -26.85 1.85 -5.92
#